data_2c4426935f05a4689777c8c3bd3e5f64
#
_entry.id   2c4426935f05a4689777c8c3bd3e5f64
#
_cell.length_a   1.000
_cell.length_b   1.000
_cell.length_c   1.000
_cell.angle_alpha   90.00
_cell.angle_beta   90.00
_cell.angle_gamma   90.00
#
_symmetry.space_group_name_H-M   'P 1'
#
loop_
_entity.id
_entity.type
_entity.pdbx_description
1 polymer ?
#
loop_
_entity_poly.entity_id
_entity_poly.type
_entity_poly.pdbx_seq_one_letter_code
_entity_poly.pdbx_strand_id
1 'polypeptide(L)'
;MKKLVYTLFFVLISVVANGQAKYVFYFIGDGMGVNQVNGTEMYQAEIQNGRIGVEPLLFTQFPVATVATTFSAKNSVTDSAAAGTALATGKKTYNGAISVGEDKNAIQTVAEKAKKAGKKVGVTTSVSVDHATPAAFYAHQPDRNMNYEIALDLPKANFDFYAGGGFLKPTTTYDKKEAPSIFPIFEEAGYTVARGYNDYKAKAAKAEKMILIQEEGANPSCLPYAIDRKENDLTLAQITESAIDFLTKGNNKGFFLMVEGGKIDWACHANDAATVFNEVKDMDNAIKVAYEFYKKHPKETLIVITADHETGGIVLGTGKYELNLKALQHQKHSADGLSQRISELRKSKGNKVTWEDMKTFLGEEMGFWKQFPLSWEQEKKLRDEFEKSFVK
;
A
#
# COMPACT_ATOMS: atom_id res chain seq x y z
N MET A 1 1.06 11.43 58.08
CA MET A 1 0.82 10.28 57.18
C MET A 1 -0.08 10.63 55.97
N LYS A 2 -1.24 11.33 56.12
CA LYS A 2 -2.10 11.65 54.95
C LYS A 2 -1.42 12.51 53.86
N LYS A 3 -0.59 13.48 54.19
CA LYS A 3 0.15 14.31 53.21
C LYS A 3 1.20 13.53 52.41
N LEU A 4 1.84 12.55 53.03
CA LEU A 4 2.85 11.69 52.35
C LEU A 4 2.20 10.75 51.32
N VAL A 5 0.99 10.27 51.62
CA VAL A 5 0.24 9.40 50.70
C VAL A 5 -0.23 10.18 49.46
N TYR A 6 -0.67 11.44 49.60
CA TYR A 6 -1.04 12.29 48.47
C TYR A 6 0.16 12.64 47.58
N THR A 7 1.33 12.87 48.16
CA THR A 7 2.56 13.16 47.38
C THR A 7 3.02 11.93 46.61
N LEU A 8 2.95 10.72 47.18
CA LEU A 8 3.24 9.46 46.46
C LEU A 8 2.25 9.19 45.33
N PHE A 9 0.96 9.49 45.52
CA PHE A 9 -0.06 9.31 44.49
C PHE A 9 0.11 10.31 43.35
N PHE A 10 0.52 11.55 43.60
CA PHE A 10 0.82 12.55 42.56
C PHE A 10 2.10 12.20 41.76
N VAL A 11 3.11 11.63 42.41
CA VAL A 11 4.34 11.18 41.74
C VAL A 11 4.07 9.93 40.87
N LEU A 12 3.20 9.02 41.34
CA LEU A 12 2.79 7.86 40.50
C LEU A 12 1.96 8.29 39.25
N ILE A 13 1.08 9.29 39.40
CA ILE A 13 0.30 9.81 38.28
C ILE A 13 1.18 10.56 37.27
N SER A 14 2.22 11.24 37.69
CA SER A 14 3.17 11.93 36.80
C SER A 14 4.09 10.95 36.02
N VAL A 15 4.34 9.75 36.53
CA VAL A 15 5.14 8.73 35.87
C VAL A 15 4.31 7.98 34.79
N VAL A 16 2.98 7.92 34.94
CA VAL A 16 2.10 7.27 33.95
C VAL A 16 1.75 8.22 32.78
N ALA A 17 1.94 9.53 32.93
CA ALA A 17 1.56 10.54 31.92
C ALA A 17 2.59 10.75 30.79
N ASN A 18 3.74 10.07 30.79
CA ASN A 18 4.82 10.26 29.82
C ASN A 18 4.95 9.14 28.78
N GLY A 19 3.88 8.43 28.48
CA GLY A 19 3.86 7.32 27.52
C GLY A 19 3.54 7.73 26.08
N GLN A 20 3.85 8.96 25.64
CA GLN A 20 3.62 9.34 24.25
C GLN A 20 4.75 8.80 23.36
N ALA A 21 4.41 7.90 22.42
CA ALA A 21 5.39 7.36 21.48
C ALA A 21 6.08 8.49 20.71
N LYS A 22 7.41 8.49 20.73
CA LYS A 22 8.23 9.44 19.99
C LYS A 22 8.19 9.16 18.50
N TYR A 23 8.24 7.90 18.14
CA TYR A 23 8.20 7.41 16.77
C TYR A 23 6.94 6.59 16.56
N VAL A 24 6.15 6.94 15.58
CA VAL A 24 4.91 6.25 15.24
C VAL A 24 4.97 5.80 13.79
N PHE A 25 4.82 4.50 13.59
CA PHE A 25 4.60 3.88 12.29
C PHE A 25 3.14 3.47 12.18
N TYR A 26 2.49 3.84 11.09
CA TYR A 26 1.12 3.47 10.82
C TYR A 26 1.03 2.79 9.45
N PHE A 27 1.03 1.47 9.46
CA PHE A 27 0.91 0.64 8.26
C PHE A 27 -0.54 0.36 7.94
N ILE A 28 -0.91 0.54 6.67
CA ILE A 28 -2.24 0.25 6.15
C ILE A 28 -2.09 -0.66 4.94
N GLY A 29 -2.60 -1.89 5.02
CA GLY A 29 -2.77 -2.78 3.87
C GLY A 29 -4.13 -2.53 3.25
N ASP A 30 -4.17 -1.84 2.11
CA ASP A 30 -5.41 -1.58 1.39
C ASP A 30 -6.03 -2.91 0.95
N GLY A 31 -7.29 -3.14 1.32
CA GLY A 31 -8.00 -4.38 1.02
C GLY A 31 -7.44 -5.64 1.71
N MET A 32 -6.52 -5.50 2.66
CA MET A 32 -5.83 -6.61 3.33
C MET A 32 -6.70 -7.23 4.43
N GLY A 33 -7.73 -7.99 4.06
CA GLY A 33 -8.55 -8.74 5.00
C GLY A 33 -7.83 -9.95 5.60
N VAL A 34 -8.50 -10.64 6.51
CA VAL A 34 -7.94 -11.79 7.24
C VAL A 34 -7.48 -12.91 6.30
N ASN A 35 -8.23 -13.17 5.21
CA ASN A 35 -7.89 -14.25 4.28
C ASN A 35 -6.71 -13.91 3.37
N GLN A 36 -6.46 -12.64 3.07
CA GLN A 36 -5.25 -12.20 2.38
C GLN A 36 -4.00 -12.51 3.20
N VAL A 37 -4.07 -12.24 4.51
CA VAL A 37 -2.98 -12.55 5.45
C VAL A 37 -2.80 -14.05 5.63
N ASN A 38 -3.86 -14.77 6.01
CA ASN A 38 -3.80 -16.22 6.26
C ASN A 38 -3.42 -17.01 5.01
N GLY A 39 -3.97 -16.63 3.84
CA GLY A 39 -3.60 -17.24 2.55
C GLY A 39 -2.12 -17.05 2.21
N THR A 40 -1.54 -15.88 2.53
CA THR A 40 -0.12 -15.62 2.36
C THR A 40 0.73 -16.52 3.26
N GLU A 41 0.37 -16.67 4.52
CA GLU A 41 1.09 -17.55 5.47
C GLU A 41 1.01 -19.03 5.06
N MET A 42 -0.16 -19.49 4.61
CA MET A 42 -0.34 -20.85 4.08
C MET A 42 0.46 -21.07 2.79
N TYR A 43 0.43 -20.12 1.87
CA TYR A 43 1.22 -20.16 0.63
C TYR A 43 2.72 -20.24 0.93
N GLN A 44 3.21 -19.43 1.86
CA GLN A 44 4.63 -19.48 2.27
C GLN A 44 5.01 -20.83 2.87
N ALA A 45 4.15 -21.43 3.72
CA ALA A 45 4.41 -22.75 4.30
C ALA A 45 4.57 -23.84 3.22
N GLU A 46 3.72 -23.80 2.18
CA GLU A 46 3.81 -24.77 1.09
C GLU A 46 5.04 -24.57 0.21
N ILE A 47 5.38 -23.33 -0.16
CA ILE A 47 6.50 -23.09 -1.11
C ILE A 47 7.88 -23.14 -0.44
N GLN A 48 8.01 -22.70 0.82
CA GLN A 48 9.30 -22.68 1.52
C GLN A 48 9.62 -23.99 2.22
N ASN A 49 8.63 -24.60 2.84
CA ASN A 49 8.80 -25.74 3.73
C ASN A 49 8.16 -27.02 3.19
N GLY A 50 7.41 -26.97 2.09
CA GLY A 50 6.69 -28.11 1.51
C GLY A 50 5.65 -28.72 2.46
N ARG A 51 5.12 -27.94 3.43
CA ARG A 51 4.23 -28.43 4.48
C ARG A 51 2.86 -27.75 4.45
N ILE A 52 1.85 -28.47 4.89
CA ILE A 52 0.55 -27.91 5.22
C ILE A 52 0.66 -27.14 6.54
N GLY A 53 0.03 -25.98 6.62
CA GLY A 53 0.02 -25.13 7.80
C GLY A 53 0.30 -23.68 7.44
N VAL A 54 0.92 -22.94 8.35
CA VAL A 54 1.29 -21.54 8.17
C VAL A 54 2.79 -21.32 8.38
N GLU A 55 3.37 -20.41 7.62
CA GLU A 55 4.65 -19.77 7.91
C GLU A 55 4.35 -18.32 8.28
N PRO A 56 4.44 -17.96 9.58
CA PRO A 56 3.96 -16.68 10.06
C PRO A 56 4.67 -15.48 9.43
N LEU A 57 3.91 -14.48 9.04
CA LEU A 57 4.43 -13.15 8.72
C LEU A 57 4.95 -12.49 10.01
N LEU A 58 5.89 -11.54 9.88
CA LEU A 58 6.44 -10.86 11.05
C LEU A 58 5.34 -10.17 11.86
N PHE A 59 4.45 -9.45 11.20
CA PHE A 59 3.45 -8.64 11.89
C PHE A 59 2.35 -9.45 12.58
N THR A 60 2.08 -10.68 12.13
CA THR A 60 1.09 -11.56 12.81
C THR A 60 1.60 -12.09 14.14
N GLN A 61 2.90 -11.94 14.42
CA GLN A 61 3.54 -12.33 15.69
C GLN A 61 3.58 -11.18 16.71
N PHE A 62 3.04 -10.01 16.40
CA PHE A 62 3.03 -8.89 17.34
C PHE A 62 2.06 -9.18 18.51
N PRO A 63 2.41 -8.73 19.73
CA PRO A 63 1.75 -9.17 20.96
C PRO A 63 0.30 -8.69 21.13
N VAL A 64 -0.12 -7.69 20.37
CA VAL A 64 -1.47 -7.12 20.45
C VAL A 64 -2.16 -7.30 19.12
N ALA A 65 -3.28 -8.00 19.11
CA ALA A 65 -4.13 -8.20 17.95
C ALA A 65 -5.60 -7.96 18.30
N THR A 66 -6.34 -7.37 17.37
CA THR A 66 -7.78 -7.16 17.50
C THR A 66 -8.43 -7.16 16.12
N VAL A 67 -9.75 -7.07 16.08
CA VAL A 67 -10.53 -6.94 14.86
C VAL A 67 -11.21 -5.58 14.80
N ALA A 68 -11.37 -5.05 13.59
CA ALA A 68 -12.12 -3.83 13.33
C ALA A 68 -13.24 -4.10 12.34
N THR A 69 -14.32 -3.33 12.46
CA THR A 69 -15.41 -3.35 11.47
C THR A 69 -15.22 -2.20 10.50
N THR A 70 -15.42 -2.48 9.22
CA THR A 70 -15.23 -1.52 8.14
C THR A 70 -16.56 -1.20 7.46
N PHE A 71 -17.05 0.02 7.63
CA PHE A 71 -18.23 0.56 6.95
C PHE A 71 -18.10 2.08 6.92
N SER A 72 -18.62 2.75 5.91
CA SER A 72 -18.63 4.21 5.84
C SER A 72 -19.84 4.80 6.57
N ALA A 73 -19.91 6.13 6.67
CA ALA A 73 -21.06 6.78 7.29
C ALA A 73 -22.40 6.56 6.55
N LYS A 74 -22.31 6.23 5.25
CA LYS A 74 -23.49 6.12 4.37
C LYS A 74 -23.71 4.72 3.79
N ASN A 75 -22.70 3.83 3.81
CA ASN A 75 -22.77 2.54 3.15
C ASN A 75 -22.22 1.42 4.04
N SER A 76 -22.81 0.24 3.93
CA SER A 76 -22.33 -0.98 4.61
C SER A 76 -20.94 -1.41 4.11
N VAL A 77 -20.59 -1.07 2.87
CA VAL A 77 -19.27 -1.28 2.28
C VAL A 77 -18.59 0.08 2.09
N THR A 78 -17.44 0.24 2.72
CA THR A 78 -16.62 1.45 2.58
C THR A 78 -15.78 1.38 1.30
N ASP A 79 -15.30 2.53 0.84
CA ASP A 79 -14.17 2.62 -0.07
C ASP A 79 -12.91 3.09 0.67
N SER A 80 -11.74 3.03 0.01
CA SER A 80 -10.45 3.44 0.60
C SER A 80 -10.43 4.91 1.05
N ALA A 81 -11.20 5.80 0.39
CA ALA A 81 -11.27 7.21 0.77
C ALA A 81 -11.94 7.41 2.13
N ALA A 82 -13.14 6.85 2.32
CA ALA A 82 -13.86 6.93 3.59
C ALA A 82 -13.17 6.13 4.69
N ALA A 83 -12.60 4.98 4.37
CA ALA A 83 -11.84 4.17 5.32
C ALA A 83 -10.53 4.87 5.73
N GLY A 84 -9.75 5.37 4.78
CA GLY A 84 -8.55 6.17 5.05
C GLY A 84 -8.87 7.41 5.87
N THR A 85 -9.98 8.10 5.57
CA THR A 85 -10.47 9.23 6.38
C THR A 85 -10.78 8.79 7.82
N ALA A 86 -11.44 7.66 8.01
CA ALA A 86 -11.73 7.16 9.36
C ALA A 86 -10.44 6.82 10.13
N LEU A 87 -9.45 6.20 9.47
CA LEU A 87 -8.14 5.89 10.05
C LEU A 87 -7.32 7.14 10.36
N ALA A 88 -7.36 8.14 9.48
CA ALA A 88 -6.61 9.39 9.64
C ALA A 88 -7.24 10.35 10.67
N THR A 89 -8.57 10.34 10.82
CA THR A 89 -9.27 11.37 11.61
C THR A 89 -10.00 10.84 12.84
N GLY A 90 -10.29 9.53 12.88
CA GLY A 90 -11.16 8.90 13.87
C GLY A 90 -12.66 9.14 13.63
N LYS A 91 -13.03 9.69 12.46
CA LYS A 91 -14.44 9.98 12.10
C LYS A 91 -14.81 9.33 10.77
N LYS A 92 -15.96 8.67 10.74
CA LYS A 92 -16.52 8.11 9.50
C LYS A 92 -17.11 9.21 8.63
N THR A 93 -17.01 9.01 7.31
CA THR A 93 -17.57 9.90 6.29
C THR A 93 -18.19 9.08 5.14
N TYR A 94 -18.67 9.73 4.11
CA TYR A 94 -19.24 9.08 2.92
C TYR A 94 -18.14 8.56 1.96
N ASN A 95 -18.46 7.56 1.16
CA ASN A 95 -17.52 7.00 0.18
C ASN A 95 -17.06 8.08 -0.82
N GLY A 96 -15.77 8.10 -1.11
CA GLY A 96 -15.13 9.11 -1.96
C GLY A 96 -14.56 10.32 -1.22
N ALA A 97 -14.93 10.56 0.03
CA ALA A 97 -14.47 11.74 0.79
C ALA A 97 -13.04 11.57 1.32
N ILE A 98 -12.22 12.59 1.13
CA ILE A 98 -10.82 12.68 1.61
C ILE A 98 -10.77 13.66 2.76
N SER A 99 -10.73 13.17 3.98
CA SER A 99 -10.65 13.91 5.25
C SER A 99 -11.55 15.13 5.35
N VAL A 100 -12.77 14.99 4.82
CA VAL A 100 -13.89 15.92 5.03
C VAL A 100 -15.08 15.19 5.62
N GLY A 101 -15.90 15.94 6.38
CA GLY A 101 -17.16 15.46 6.93
C GLY A 101 -18.29 15.37 5.89
N GLU A 102 -19.48 14.95 6.35
CA GLU A 102 -20.68 14.95 5.50
C GLU A 102 -21.08 16.36 5.03
N ASP A 103 -20.72 17.37 5.79
CA ASP A 103 -20.85 18.79 5.50
C ASP A 103 -19.74 19.34 4.57
N LYS A 104 -18.84 18.46 4.09
CA LYS A 104 -17.66 18.78 3.29
C LYS A 104 -16.63 19.68 3.96
N ASN A 105 -16.75 19.91 5.26
CA ASN A 105 -15.74 20.64 6.02
C ASN A 105 -14.55 19.73 6.34
N ALA A 106 -13.33 20.30 6.31
CA ALA A 106 -12.09 19.60 6.63
C ALA A 106 -12.09 19.04 8.08
N ILE A 107 -11.64 17.81 8.22
CA ILE A 107 -11.45 17.16 9.52
C ILE A 107 -9.95 16.97 9.75
N GLN A 108 -9.42 17.56 10.80
CA GLN A 108 -8.01 17.50 11.14
C GLN A 108 -7.53 16.04 11.32
N THR A 109 -6.47 15.66 10.60
CA THR A 109 -5.89 14.32 10.62
C THR A 109 -4.90 14.12 11.76
N VAL A 110 -4.60 12.86 12.09
CA VAL A 110 -3.56 12.50 13.07
C VAL A 110 -2.16 12.93 12.59
N ALA A 111 -1.91 12.90 11.28
CA ALA A 111 -0.67 13.36 10.68
C ALA A 111 -0.47 14.88 10.85
N GLU A 112 -1.52 15.68 10.61
CA GLU A 112 -1.50 17.13 10.87
C GLU A 112 -1.33 17.45 12.36
N LYS A 113 -1.98 16.66 13.25
CA LYS A 113 -1.77 16.79 14.70
C LYS A 113 -0.33 16.50 15.10
N ALA A 114 0.29 15.48 14.51
CA ALA A 114 1.70 15.15 14.73
C ALA A 114 2.62 16.28 14.24
N LYS A 115 2.36 16.83 13.04
CA LYS A 115 3.11 17.99 12.52
C LYS A 115 2.98 19.20 13.41
N LYS A 116 1.76 19.52 13.87
CA LYS A 116 1.49 20.64 14.79
C LYS A 116 2.16 20.45 16.15
N ALA A 117 2.35 19.21 16.59
CA ALA A 117 3.10 18.88 17.81
C ALA A 117 4.64 18.96 17.62
N GLY A 118 5.10 19.34 16.42
CA GLY A 118 6.52 19.51 16.06
C GLY A 118 7.23 18.21 15.68
N LYS A 119 6.51 17.11 15.44
CA LYS A 119 7.09 15.90 14.86
C LYS A 119 7.33 16.10 13.37
N LYS A 120 8.31 15.39 12.80
CA LYS A 120 8.36 15.21 11.35
C LYS A 120 7.28 14.25 10.91
N VAL A 121 6.78 14.41 9.69
CA VAL A 121 5.69 13.59 9.15
C VAL A 121 6.06 13.07 7.78
N GLY A 122 5.85 11.77 7.57
CA GLY A 122 5.94 11.10 6.28
C GLY A 122 4.64 10.42 5.91
N VAL A 123 4.31 10.44 4.61
CA VAL A 123 3.19 9.70 4.02
C VAL A 123 3.71 8.96 2.80
N THR A 124 3.62 7.64 2.82
CA THR A 124 4.24 6.77 1.80
C THR A 124 3.30 5.68 1.36
N THR A 125 3.43 5.24 0.11
CA THR A 125 2.51 4.27 -0.49
C THR A 125 3.16 3.47 -1.61
N SER A 126 2.60 2.33 -1.95
CA SER A 126 2.93 1.58 -3.17
C SER A 126 2.09 1.98 -4.39
N VAL A 127 1.08 2.85 -4.22
CA VAL A 127 0.28 3.45 -5.31
C VAL A 127 0.72 4.90 -5.57
N SER A 128 -0.08 5.73 -6.25
CA SER A 128 0.25 7.15 -6.43
C SER A 128 0.08 7.92 -5.12
N VAL A 129 0.88 8.97 -4.95
CA VAL A 129 0.86 9.80 -3.72
C VAL A 129 -0.49 10.48 -3.53
N ASP A 130 -1.19 10.78 -4.62
CA ASP A 130 -2.52 11.39 -4.68
C ASP A 130 -3.67 10.36 -4.70
N HIS A 131 -3.37 9.06 -4.45
CA HIS A 131 -4.41 8.03 -4.23
C HIS A 131 -5.16 8.27 -2.91
N ALA A 132 -6.35 7.69 -2.81
CA ALA A 132 -7.31 7.97 -1.73
C ALA A 132 -6.74 7.77 -0.31
N THR A 133 -6.07 6.65 -0.05
CA THR A 133 -5.60 6.30 1.29
C THR A 133 -4.46 7.21 1.77
N PRO A 134 -3.36 7.43 1.02
CA PRO A 134 -2.35 8.39 1.44
C PRO A 134 -2.90 9.82 1.50
N ALA A 135 -3.76 10.22 0.54
CA ALA A 135 -4.39 11.54 0.49
C ALA A 135 -5.20 11.84 1.75
N ALA A 136 -5.87 10.85 2.34
CA ALA A 136 -6.66 11.03 3.56
C ALA A 136 -5.85 11.50 4.76
N PHE A 137 -4.51 11.41 4.73
CA PHE A 137 -3.65 11.90 5.82
C PHE A 137 -3.24 13.36 5.67
N TYR A 138 -3.30 13.94 4.44
CA TYR A 138 -2.78 15.28 4.18
C TYR A 138 -3.72 16.21 3.39
N ALA A 139 -4.74 15.66 2.71
CA ALA A 139 -5.62 16.42 1.83
C ALA A 139 -7.07 16.48 2.39
N HIS A 140 -7.82 17.50 1.92
CA HIS A 140 -9.22 17.71 2.32
C HIS A 140 -10.06 18.01 1.09
N GLN A 141 -10.49 16.93 0.39
CA GLN A 141 -11.26 17.04 -0.85
C GLN A 141 -12.56 16.24 -0.78
N PRO A 142 -13.67 16.75 -1.36
CA PRO A 142 -14.95 16.06 -1.31
C PRO A 142 -15.05 14.82 -2.21
N ASP A 143 -14.07 14.60 -3.10
CA ASP A 143 -14.06 13.47 -4.03
C ASP A 143 -12.62 12.98 -4.26
N ARG A 144 -12.37 11.68 -4.09
CA ARG A 144 -11.08 11.01 -4.28
C ARG A 144 -10.52 11.12 -5.71
N ASN A 145 -11.35 11.45 -6.68
CA ASN A 145 -10.94 11.63 -8.08
C ASN A 145 -10.39 13.04 -8.38
N MET A 146 -10.37 13.93 -7.40
CA MET A 146 -9.80 15.28 -7.48
C MET A 146 -8.26 15.23 -7.35
N ASN A 147 -7.60 14.41 -8.17
CA ASN A 147 -6.17 14.12 -8.03
C ASN A 147 -5.28 15.36 -8.08
N TYR A 148 -5.55 16.30 -9.00
CA TYR A 148 -4.81 17.55 -9.10
C TYR A 148 -4.96 18.41 -7.85
N GLU A 149 -6.18 18.58 -7.37
CA GLU A 149 -6.51 19.35 -6.17
C GLU A 149 -5.96 18.69 -4.91
N ILE A 150 -6.02 17.35 -4.83
CA ILE A 150 -5.37 16.54 -3.78
C ILE A 150 -3.86 16.80 -3.78
N ALA A 151 -3.20 16.77 -4.95
CA ALA A 151 -1.77 17.05 -5.05
C ALA A 151 -1.44 18.48 -4.58
N LEU A 152 -2.31 19.47 -4.84
CA LEU A 152 -2.13 20.84 -4.36
C LEU A 152 -2.33 21.02 -2.84
N ASP A 153 -2.93 20.04 -2.15
CA ASP A 153 -3.02 20.05 -0.69
C ASP A 153 -1.73 19.59 -0.01
N LEU A 154 -0.86 18.83 -0.73
CA LEU A 154 0.41 18.35 -0.22
C LEU A 154 1.32 19.49 0.33
N PRO A 155 1.63 20.56 -0.42
CA PRO A 155 2.41 21.66 0.11
C PRO A 155 1.71 22.43 1.24
N LYS A 156 0.39 22.45 1.27
CA LYS A 156 -0.39 23.09 2.37
C LYS A 156 -0.25 22.32 3.68
N ALA A 157 -0.28 20.99 3.63
CA ALA A 157 -0.03 20.14 4.80
C ALA A 157 1.40 20.27 5.32
N ASN A 158 2.34 20.64 4.44
CA ASN A 158 3.73 20.94 4.77
C ASN A 158 4.43 19.81 5.55
N PHE A 159 4.18 18.55 5.16
CA PHE A 159 4.87 17.41 5.74
C PHE A 159 6.29 17.28 5.19
N ASP A 160 7.12 16.45 5.81
CA ASP A 160 8.54 16.42 5.56
C ASP A 160 8.94 15.41 4.48
N PHE A 161 8.15 14.34 4.29
CA PHE A 161 8.46 13.27 3.36
C PHE A 161 7.20 12.69 2.73
N TYR A 162 7.20 12.58 1.39
CA TYR A 162 6.18 11.84 0.65
C TYR A 162 6.86 10.85 -0.28
N ALA A 163 6.25 9.67 -0.48
CA ALA A 163 6.75 8.74 -1.48
C ALA A 163 5.66 7.83 -2.03
N GLY A 164 5.84 7.42 -3.30
CA GLY A 164 4.93 6.51 -3.99
C GLY A 164 5.29 6.33 -5.45
N GLY A 165 4.34 5.83 -6.24
CA GLY A 165 4.52 5.68 -7.68
C GLY A 165 4.75 7.00 -8.40
N GLY A 166 3.96 7.99 -8.10
CA GLY A 166 3.96 9.32 -8.73
C GLY A 166 2.68 10.08 -8.45
N PHE A 167 2.21 10.85 -9.43
CA PHE A 167 0.96 11.61 -9.39
C PHE A 167 0.15 11.36 -10.66
N LEU A 168 -1.17 11.16 -10.52
CA LEU A 168 -2.05 10.73 -11.62
C LEU A 168 -2.37 11.86 -12.61
N LYS A 169 -2.63 13.06 -12.11
CA LYS A 169 -3.09 14.21 -12.91
C LYS A 169 -2.24 15.45 -12.65
N PRO A 170 -0.94 15.46 -13.05
CA PRO A 170 -0.04 16.55 -12.68
C PRO A 170 -0.32 17.88 -13.38
N THR A 171 -1.15 17.90 -14.42
CA THR A 171 -1.46 19.07 -15.25
C THR A 171 -2.94 19.18 -15.60
N THR A 172 -3.83 18.44 -14.92
CA THR A 172 -5.25 18.38 -15.33
C THR A 172 -6.14 18.41 -14.10
N THR A 173 -6.98 19.42 -13.98
CA THR A 173 -7.95 19.60 -12.89
C THR A 173 -9.09 18.57 -12.94
N TYR A 174 -9.86 18.47 -11.86
CA TYR A 174 -11.01 17.57 -11.77
C TYR A 174 -12.05 17.80 -12.89
N ASP A 175 -12.31 19.05 -13.26
CA ASP A 175 -13.20 19.41 -14.35
C ASP A 175 -12.55 19.30 -15.76
N LYS A 176 -11.44 18.58 -15.85
CA LYS A 176 -10.70 18.23 -17.09
C LYS A 176 -10.10 19.43 -17.83
N LYS A 177 -9.84 20.53 -17.14
CA LYS A 177 -9.12 21.68 -17.71
C LYS A 177 -7.64 21.50 -17.56
N GLU A 178 -6.89 22.03 -18.52
CA GLU A 178 -5.43 22.14 -18.42
C GLU A 178 -5.05 23.09 -17.28
N ALA A 179 -4.03 22.73 -16.53
CA ALA A 179 -3.53 23.48 -15.40
C ALA A 179 -1.99 23.45 -15.35
N PRO A 180 -1.34 24.38 -14.65
CA PRO A 180 0.09 24.34 -14.45
C PRO A 180 0.54 23.02 -13.80
N SER A 181 1.74 22.55 -14.17
CA SER A 181 2.31 21.35 -13.54
C SER A 181 2.49 21.54 -12.03
N ILE A 182 2.14 20.49 -11.26
CA ILE A 182 2.30 20.50 -9.81
C ILE A 182 3.78 20.50 -9.36
N PHE A 183 4.70 20.02 -10.19
CA PHE A 183 6.10 19.86 -9.78
C PHE A 183 6.80 21.19 -9.47
N PRO A 184 6.72 22.25 -10.29
CA PRO A 184 7.23 23.55 -9.91
C PRO A 184 6.61 24.10 -8.62
N ILE A 185 5.30 23.84 -8.38
CA ILE A 185 4.62 24.26 -7.14
C ILE A 185 5.23 23.57 -5.93
N PHE A 186 5.59 22.29 -6.05
CA PHE A 186 6.28 21.56 -4.99
C PHE A 186 7.68 22.12 -4.71
N GLU A 187 8.44 22.42 -5.76
CA GLU A 187 9.79 23.00 -5.65
C GLU A 187 9.74 24.38 -4.99
N GLU A 188 8.82 25.25 -5.39
CA GLU A 188 8.58 26.56 -4.77
C GLU A 188 8.20 26.43 -3.28
N ALA A 189 7.50 25.37 -2.90
CA ALA A 189 7.17 25.04 -1.51
C ALA A 189 8.33 24.40 -0.73
N GLY A 190 9.53 24.28 -1.34
CA GLY A 190 10.76 23.78 -0.72
C GLY A 190 10.90 22.26 -0.75
N TYR A 191 10.14 21.55 -1.60
CA TYR A 191 10.34 20.11 -1.79
C TYR A 191 11.40 19.82 -2.84
N THR A 192 12.28 18.88 -2.51
CA THR A 192 13.16 18.25 -3.48
C THR A 192 12.45 17.02 -4.03
N VAL A 193 12.26 16.95 -5.35
CA VAL A 193 11.71 15.79 -6.02
C VAL A 193 12.85 14.86 -6.42
N ALA A 194 12.83 13.63 -5.91
CA ALA A 194 13.74 12.55 -6.26
C ALA A 194 13.00 11.48 -7.07
N ARG A 195 13.63 11.04 -8.18
CA ARG A 195 13.09 10.04 -9.09
C ARG A 195 13.93 8.76 -9.02
N GLY A 196 13.39 7.74 -8.35
CA GLY A 196 14.10 6.50 -8.08
C GLY A 196 15.04 6.56 -6.87
N TYR A 197 15.45 5.39 -6.39
CA TYR A 197 16.23 5.26 -5.16
C TYR A 197 17.63 5.88 -5.25
N ASN A 198 18.27 5.81 -6.41
CA ASN A 198 19.61 6.38 -6.59
C ASN A 198 19.60 7.92 -6.59
N ASP A 199 18.59 8.54 -7.21
CA ASP A 199 18.41 9.98 -7.18
C ASP A 199 18.07 10.49 -5.77
N TYR A 200 17.25 9.73 -5.03
CA TYR A 200 17.01 9.99 -3.61
C TYR A 200 18.32 10.04 -2.80
N LYS A 201 19.16 9.00 -2.92
CA LYS A 201 20.45 8.96 -2.19
C LYS A 201 21.36 10.16 -2.51
N ALA A 202 21.35 10.62 -3.75
CA ALA A 202 22.14 11.78 -4.17
C ALA A 202 21.62 13.10 -3.59
N LYS A 203 20.30 13.23 -3.43
CA LYS A 203 19.63 14.49 -3.05
C LYS A 203 19.31 14.60 -1.54
N ALA A 204 19.04 13.49 -0.87
CA ALA A 204 18.49 13.47 0.48
C ALA A 204 19.33 14.23 1.52
N ALA A 205 20.66 14.25 1.38
CA ALA A 205 21.55 14.94 2.32
C ALA A 205 21.29 16.46 2.40
N LYS A 206 20.90 17.08 1.30
CA LYS A 206 20.72 18.53 1.15
C LYS A 206 19.25 18.97 1.22
N ALA A 207 18.31 18.03 1.06
CA ALA A 207 16.90 18.33 1.03
C ALA A 207 16.35 18.67 2.42
N GLU A 208 15.49 19.66 2.51
CA GLU A 208 14.71 20.01 3.71
C GLU A 208 13.39 19.26 3.78
N LYS A 209 12.73 19.11 2.62
CA LYS A 209 11.54 18.30 2.40
C LYS A 209 11.71 17.47 1.15
N MET A 210 11.11 16.27 1.12
CA MET A 210 11.37 15.30 0.07
C MET A 210 10.07 14.72 -0.51
N ILE A 211 10.04 14.58 -1.83
CA ILE A 211 9.09 13.74 -2.55
C ILE A 211 9.89 12.70 -3.33
N LEU A 212 9.75 11.41 -2.96
CA LEU A 212 10.40 10.30 -3.64
C LEU A 212 9.37 9.53 -4.48
N ILE A 213 9.53 9.57 -5.79
CA ILE A 213 8.67 8.86 -6.75
C ILE A 213 9.52 7.98 -7.67
N GLN A 214 8.85 7.16 -8.49
CA GLN A 214 9.54 6.33 -9.48
C GLN A 214 10.34 7.16 -10.50
N GLU A 215 11.21 6.47 -11.22
CA GLU A 215 12.02 7.04 -12.29
C GLU A 215 11.17 7.65 -13.41
N GLU A 216 11.78 8.55 -14.18
CA GLU A 216 11.12 9.17 -15.34
C GLU A 216 10.67 8.12 -16.35
N GLY A 217 9.44 8.26 -16.84
CA GLY A 217 8.84 7.32 -17.81
C GLY A 217 8.22 6.06 -17.17
N ALA A 218 8.38 5.82 -15.87
CA ALA A 218 7.67 4.75 -15.18
C ALA A 218 6.17 5.08 -15.01
N ASN A 219 5.35 4.07 -14.72
CA ASN A 219 3.93 4.26 -14.48
C ASN A 219 3.70 5.09 -13.20
N PRO A 220 3.14 6.31 -13.27
CA PRO A 220 2.97 7.16 -12.09
C PRO A 220 1.88 6.69 -11.13
N SER A 221 1.04 5.74 -11.53
CA SER A 221 -0.10 5.29 -10.71
C SER A 221 0.30 4.40 -9.56
N CYS A 222 1.42 3.68 -9.67
CA CYS A 222 1.86 2.74 -8.63
C CYS A 222 3.30 2.28 -8.85
N LEU A 223 3.93 1.72 -7.82
CA LEU A 223 5.12 0.90 -7.95
C LEU A 223 4.80 -0.38 -8.76
N PRO A 224 5.78 -1.04 -9.38
CA PRO A 224 5.57 -2.36 -9.97
C PRO A 224 5.07 -3.36 -8.91
N TYR A 225 4.22 -4.30 -9.31
CA TYR A 225 3.88 -5.43 -8.44
C TYR A 225 5.13 -6.19 -8.03
N ALA A 226 5.17 -6.72 -6.82
CA ALA A 226 6.33 -7.47 -6.32
C ALA A 226 6.71 -8.65 -7.22
N ILE A 227 5.71 -9.31 -7.84
CA ILE A 227 5.90 -10.40 -8.80
C ILE A 227 6.46 -9.94 -10.16
N ASP A 228 6.23 -8.68 -10.56
CA ASP A 228 6.67 -8.12 -11.85
C ASP A 228 7.96 -7.29 -11.72
N ARG A 229 8.44 -7.08 -10.51
CA ARG A 229 9.51 -6.14 -10.16
C ARG A 229 10.84 -6.52 -10.79
N LYS A 230 11.55 -5.53 -11.32
CA LYS A 230 12.92 -5.63 -11.83
C LYS A 230 13.92 -5.15 -10.77
N GLU A 231 15.20 -5.44 -10.96
CA GLU A 231 16.27 -5.19 -10.00
C GLU A 231 16.37 -3.73 -9.51
N ASN A 232 16.11 -2.76 -10.37
CA ASN A 232 16.23 -1.33 -10.04
C ASN A 232 14.90 -0.66 -9.68
N ASP A 233 13.81 -1.42 -9.66
CA ASP A 233 12.50 -0.86 -9.31
C ASP A 233 12.45 -0.49 -7.83
N LEU A 234 11.86 0.66 -7.54
CA LEU A 234 11.64 1.14 -6.19
C LEU A 234 10.71 0.21 -5.42
N THR A 235 11.06 -0.15 -4.20
CA THR A 235 10.28 -1.04 -3.34
C THR A 235 9.66 -0.30 -2.15
N LEU A 236 8.56 -0.83 -1.59
CA LEU A 236 7.96 -0.25 -0.38
C LEU A 236 8.92 -0.29 0.81
N ALA A 237 9.76 -1.34 0.92
CA ALA A 237 10.80 -1.43 1.93
C ALA A 237 11.86 -0.32 1.78
N GLN A 238 12.34 -0.05 0.56
CA GLN A 238 13.28 1.05 0.29
C GLN A 238 12.67 2.42 0.59
N ILE A 239 11.39 2.61 0.24
CA ILE A 239 10.65 3.84 0.58
C ILE A 239 10.57 4.01 2.10
N THR A 240 10.25 2.94 2.83
CA THR A 240 10.15 2.96 4.30
C THR A 240 11.50 3.27 4.94
N GLU A 241 12.59 2.65 4.49
CA GLU A 241 13.95 2.94 4.92
C GLU A 241 14.33 4.41 4.67
N SER A 242 14.09 4.88 3.43
CA SER A 242 14.34 6.27 3.04
C SER A 242 13.57 7.27 3.91
N ALA A 243 12.31 6.96 4.23
CA ALA A 243 11.49 7.79 5.10
C ALA A 243 12.04 7.85 6.53
N ILE A 244 12.45 6.71 7.09
CA ILE A 244 13.07 6.65 8.43
C ILE A 244 14.34 7.49 8.47
N ASP A 245 15.24 7.30 7.53
CA ASP A 245 16.51 8.04 7.46
C ASP A 245 16.27 9.55 7.34
N PHE A 246 15.34 9.96 6.48
CA PHE A 246 15.02 11.36 6.28
C PHE A 246 14.33 12.00 7.49
N LEU A 247 13.37 11.32 8.10
CA LEU A 247 12.60 11.84 9.22
C LEU A 247 13.38 11.87 10.54
N THR A 248 14.41 11.02 10.69
CA THR A 248 15.28 11.05 11.87
C THR A 248 16.37 12.11 11.79
N LYS A 249 16.76 12.54 10.59
CA LYS A 249 17.85 13.49 10.37
C LYS A 249 17.59 14.83 11.08
N GLY A 250 18.46 15.19 12.04
CA GLY A 250 18.38 16.44 12.79
C GLY A 250 17.08 16.63 13.60
N ASN A 251 16.40 15.54 13.95
CA ASN A 251 15.11 15.57 14.61
C ASN A 251 15.14 14.86 15.96
N ASN A 252 14.91 15.58 17.03
CA ASN A 252 14.84 15.08 18.42
C ASN A 252 13.39 14.86 18.92
N LYS A 253 12.37 15.36 18.21
CA LYS A 253 10.97 15.23 18.59
C LYS A 253 10.27 13.97 18.06
N GLY A 254 10.96 13.22 17.20
CA GLY A 254 10.43 12.01 16.59
C GLY A 254 9.53 12.29 15.39
N PHE A 255 8.88 11.24 14.89
CA PHE A 255 8.10 11.33 13.68
C PHE A 255 6.78 10.54 13.75
N PHE A 256 5.89 10.86 12.82
CA PHE A 256 4.76 10.04 12.38
C PHE A 256 5.02 9.63 10.93
N LEU A 257 4.98 8.34 10.65
CA LEU A 257 5.15 7.78 9.31
C LEU A 257 3.99 6.86 8.98
N MET A 258 3.19 7.23 8.00
CA MET A 258 2.19 6.38 7.38
C MET A 258 2.83 5.64 6.20
N VAL A 259 2.59 4.33 6.12
CA VAL A 259 3.06 3.45 5.04
C VAL A 259 1.90 2.61 4.53
N GLU A 260 1.61 2.68 3.24
CA GLU A 260 0.52 1.94 2.64
C GLU A 260 0.99 0.87 1.66
N GLY A 261 0.48 -0.35 1.84
CA GLY A 261 0.51 -1.43 0.86
C GLY A 261 -0.73 -1.38 -0.04
N GLY A 262 -0.85 -0.34 -0.88
CA GLY A 262 -2.04 -0.07 -1.68
C GLY A 262 -2.28 -1.06 -2.83
N LYS A 263 -1.23 -1.75 -3.26
CA LYS A 263 -1.32 -2.71 -4.36
C LYS A 263 -1.94 -4.06 -3.97
N ILE A 264 -2.13 -4.33 -2.69
CA ILE A 264 -2.85 -5.54 -2.23
C ILE A 264 -4.29 -5.50 -2.72
N ASP A 265 -4.96 -4.36 -2.55
CA ASP A 265 -6.32 -4.11 -3.02
C ASP A 265 -6.48 -4.31 -4.54
N TRP A 266 -5.56 -3.74 -5.31
CA TRP A 266 -5.63 -3.85 -6.78
C TRP A 266 -5.47 -5.29 -7.28
N ALA A 267 -4.58 -6.06 -6.65
CA ALA A 267 -4.43 -7.48 -6.95
C ALA A 267 -5.69 -8.29 -6.54
N CYS A 268 -6.34 -7.91 -5.43
CA CYS A 268 -7.62 -8.48 -5.01
C CYS A 268 -8.74 -8.18 -6.02
N HIS A 269 -8.85 -6.95 -6.53
CA HIS A 269 -9.78 -6.58 -7.59
C HIS A 269 -9.57 -7.37 -8.88
N ALA A 270 -8.32 -7.70 -9.21
CA ALA A 270 -7.97 -8.55 -10.34
C ALA A 270 -8.23 -10.05 -10.10
N ASN A 271 -8.65 -10.45 -8.90
CA ASN A 271 -8.77 -11.85 -8.45
C ASN A 271 -7.47 -12.66 -8.65
N ASP A 272 -6.32 -12.01 -8.46
CA ASP A 272 -4.97 -12.55 -8.68
C ASP A 272 -4.32 -12.93 -7.34
N ALA A 273 -4.63 -14.12 -6.84
CA ALA A 273 -4.18 -14.58 -5.53
C ALA A 273 -2.66 -14.64 -5.40
N ALA A 274 -1.92 -15.04 -6.46
CA ALA A 274 -0.47 -15.09 -6.42
C ALA A 274 0.12 -13.69 -6.21
N THR A 275 -0.39 -12.69 -6.92
CA THR A 275 0.02 -11.30 -6.77
C THR A 275 -0.37 -10.75 -5.40
N VAL A 276 -1.59 -11.03 -4.90
CA VAL A 276 -2.02 -10.64 -3.54
C VAL A 276 -1.03 -11.12 -2.49
N PHE A 277 -0.65 -12.40 -2.51
CA PHE A 277 0.25 -12.97 -1.51
C PHE A 277 1.66 -12.38 -1.59
N ASN A 278 2.13 -12.04 -2.80
CA ASN A 278 3.40 -11.33 -2.98
C ASN A 278 3.34 -9.89 -2.47
N GLU A 279 2.23 -9.17 -2.65
CA GLU A 279 2.06 -7.80 -2.15
C GLU A 279 1.94 -7.75 -0.62
N VAL A 280 1.21 -8.70 0.00
CA VAL A 280 1.17 -8.83 1.48
C VAL A 280 2.58 -9.11 2.02
N LYS A 281 3.35 -9.95 1.34
CA LYS A 281 4.76 -10.21 1.68
C LYS A 281 5.65 -8.97 1.52
N ASP A 282 5.45 -8.19 0.47
CA ASP A 282 6.19 -6.93 0.25
C ASP A 282 5.90 -5.91 1.36
N MET A 283 4.64 -5.82 1.82
CA MET A 283 4.27 -5.02 2.98
C MET A 283 4.94 -5.54 4.27
N ASP A 284 4.99 -6.86 4.50
CA ASP A 284 5.70 -7.45 5.65
C ASP A 284 7.20 -7.11 5.63
N ASN A 285 7.81 -7.05 4.43
CA ASN A 285 9.20 -6.59 4.29
C ASN A 285 9.38 -5.12 4.69
N ALA A 286 8.43 -4.25 4.36
CA ALA A 286 8.45 -2.85 4.81
C ALA A 286 8.23 -2.73 6.32
N ILE A 287 7.33 -3.54 6.90
CA ILE A 287 7.12 -3.63 8.35
C ILE A 287 8.40 -4.12 9.05
N LYS A 288 9.15 -5.05 8.45
CA LYS A 288 10.43 -5.53 8.97
C LYS A 288 11.46 -4.41 9.10
N VAL A 289 11.50 -3.47 8.16
CA VAL A 289 12.37 -2.28 8.27
C VAL A 289 12.00 -1.44 9.50
N ALA A 290 10.70 -1.20 9.73
CA ALA A 290 10.23 -0.50 10.91
C ALA A 290 10.50 -1.27 12.22
N TYR A 291 10.40 -2.61 12.17
CA TYR A 291 10.70 -3.45 13.32
C TYR A 291 12.19 -3.44 13.68
N GLU A 292 13.10 -3.39 12.70
CA GLU A 292 14.54 -3.21 12.96
C GLU A 292 14.83 -1.84 13.62
N PHE A 293 14.08 -0.80 13.26
CA PHE A 293 14.13 0.50 13.95
C PHE A 293 13.58 0.39 15.38
N TYR A 294 12.44 -0.29 15.57
CA TYR A 294 11.85 -0.55 16.89
C TYR A 294 12.86 -1.24 17.83
N LYS A 295 13.58 -2.24 17.36
CA LYS A 295 14.60 -2.93 18.20
C LYS A 295 15.66 -1.99 18.76
N LYS A 296 15.96 -0.90 18.07
CA LYS A 296 16.90 0.14 18.53
C LYS A 296 16.23 1.16 19.47
N HIS A 297 14.91 1.32 19.39
CA HIS A 297 14.11 2.32 20.12
C HIS A 297 12.85 1.74 20.78
N PRO A 298 12.94 0.62 21.55
CA PRO A 298 11.77 -0.17 21.94
C PRO A 298 10.83 0.55 22.91
N LYS A 299 11.33 1.53 23.67
CA LYS A 299 10.52 2.30 24.64
C LYS A 299 9.89 3.55 24.05
N GLU A 300 10.26 3.93 22.83
CA GLU A 300 9.86 5.18 22.19
C GLU A 300 9.04 4.96 20.91
N THR A 301 8.92 3.71 20.44
CA THR A 301 8.32 3.39 19.13
C THR A 301 6.98 2.68 19.31
N LEU A 302 5.99 3.13 18.54
CA LEU A 302 4.71 2.47 18.33
C LEU A 302 4.60 2.06 16.86
N ILE A 303 4.32 0.78 16.61
CA ILE A 303 3.98 0.26 15.29
C ILE A 303 2.52 -0.17 15.32
N VAL A 304 1.70 0.41 14.46
CA VAL A 304 0.30 0.07 14.25
C VAL A 304 0.15 -0.47 12.84
N ILE A 305 -0.52 -1.62 12.69
CA ILE A 305 -0.77 -2.24 11.40
C ILE A 305 -2.26 -2.55 11.31
N THR A 306 -2.89 -2.18 10.21
CA THR A 306 -4.31 -2.43 9.97
C THR A 306 -4.59 -2.64 8.48
N ALA A 307 -5.73 -3.22 8.16
CA ALA A 307 -6.38 -2.99 6.87
C ALA A 307 -7.34 -1.81 6.98
N ASP A 308 -7.71 -1.22 5.86
CA ASP A 308 -8.77 -0.23 5.77
C ASP A 308 -10.13 -0.89 5.45
N HIS A 309 -10.14 -1.96 4.67
CA HIS A 309 -11.27 -2.86 4.38
C HIS A 309 -10.75 -4.21 3.84
N GLU A 310 -11.67 -5.08 3.47
CA GLU A 310 -11.43 -6.30 2.72
C GLU A 310 -11.75 -6.05 1.24
N THR A 311 -11.12 -6.80 0.32
CA THR A 311 -11.37 -6.69 -1.11
C THR A 311 -11.26 -8.05 -1.79
N GLY A 312 -12.10 -8.26 -2.82
CA GLY A 312 -12.06 -9.42 -3.70
C GLY A 312 -12.66 -10.71 -3.12
N GLY A 313 -12.94 -10.77 -1.81
CA GLY A 313 -13.60 -11.90 -1.20
C GLY A 313 -12.81 -13.20 -1.28
N ILE A 314 -11.51 -13.20 -0.99
CA ILE A 314 -10.71 -14.42 -0.94
C ILE A 314 -11.32 -15.40 0.05
N VAL A 315 -11.63 -16.62 -0.43
CA VAL A 315 -12.15 -17.73 0.40
C VAL A 315 -11.19 -18.90 0.29
N LEU A 316 -10.67 -19.33 1.43
CA LEU A 316 -9.78 -20.47 1.53
C LEU A 316 -10.59 -21.76 1.69
N GLY A 317 -10.88 -22.43 0.57
CA GLY A 317 -11.60 -23.69 0.54
C GLY A 317 -13.09 -23.58 0.24
N THR A 318 -13.44 -23.61 -1.03
CA THR A 318 -14.85 -23.58 -1.50
C THR A 318 -15.35 -24.91 -2.09
N GLY A 319 -14.57 -25.97 -2.00
CA GLY A 319 -14.88 -27.25 -2.65
C GLY A 319 -14.42 -28.43 -1.82
N LYS A 320 -13.54 -29.26 -2.35
CA LYS A 320 -12.88 -30.35 -1.62
C LYS A 320 -12.02 -29.78 -0.48
N TYR A 321 -11.71 -30.60 0.53
CA TYR A 321 -10.86 -30.20 1.66
C TYR A 321 -9.36 -30.11 1.29
N GLU A 322 -9.07 -29.64 0.06
CA GLU A 322 -7.73 -29.53 -0.49
C GLU A 322 -7.54 -28.17 -1.14
N LEU A 323 -6.46 -27.49 -0.79
CA LEU A 323 -5.95 -26.30 -1.46
C LEU A 323 -4.61 -26.65 -2.10
N ASN A 324 -4.41 -26.25 -3.35
CA ASN A 324 -3.13 -26.38 -4.04
C ASN A 324 -2.51 -24.99 -4.19
N LEU A 325 -2.16 -24.35 -3.09
CA LEU A 325 -1.54 -23.02 -3.09
C LEU A 325 -0.17 -23.04 -3.75
N LYS A 326 0.54 -24.17 -3.66
CA LYS A 326 1.82 -24.37 -4.33
C LYS A 326 1.76 -24.14 -5.84
N ALA A 327 0.62 -24.38 -6.49
CA ALA A 327 0.46 -24.12 -7.92
C ALA A 327 0.68 -22.63 -8.28
N LEU A 328 0.35 -21.70 -7.37
CA LEU A 328 0.50 -20.25 -7.56
C LEU A 328 1.96 -19.82 -7.75
N GLN A 329 2.95 -20.60 -7.27
CA GLN A 329 4.37 -20.29 -7.48
C GLN A 329 4.80 -20.28 -8.95
N HIS A 330 4.02 -20.89 -9.84
CA HIS A 330 4.31 -20.99 -11.25
C HIS A 330 3.80 -19.78 -12.05
N GLN A 331 2.98 -18.91 -11.44
CA GLN A 331 2.62 -17.63 -12.03
C GLN A 331 3.82 -16.69 -12.00
N LYS A 332 4.24 -16.20 -13.17
CA LYS A 332 5.45 -15.38 -13.29
C LYS A 332 5.17 -13.88 -13.29
N HIS A 333 3.95 -13.48 -13.63
CA HIS A 333 3.54 -12.09 -13.75
C HIS A 333 2.18 -11.85 -13.11
N SER A 334 1.92 -10.63 -12.69
CA SER A 334 0.58 -10.21 -12.29
C SER A 334 -0.42 -10.34 -13.44
N ALA A 335 -1.71 -10.25 -13.15
CA ALA A 335 -2.74 -10.21 -14.19
C ALA A 335 -2.51 -9.08 -15.20
N ASP A 336 -2.00 -7.92 -14.75
CA ASP A 336 -1.64 -6.79 -15.61
C ASP A 336 -0.42 -7.13 -16.48
N GLY A 337 0.64 -7.66 -15.89
CA GLY A 337 1.84 -8.11 -16.60
C GLY A 337 1.52 -9.21 -17.62
N LEU A 338 0.68 -10.17 -17.26
CA LEU A 338 0.22 -11.23 -18.14
C LEU A 338 -0.58 -10.65 -19.32
N SER A 339 -1.47 -9.69 -19.08
CA SER A 339 -2.24 -9.01 -20.13
C SER A 339 -1.35 -8.26 -21.11
N GLN A 340 -0.29 -7.61 -20.62
CA GLN A 340 0.71 -6.97 -21.47
C GLN A 340 1.44 -7.98 -22.34
N ARG A 341 1.90 -9.09 -21.78
CA ARG A 341 2.60 -10.15 -22.50
C ARG A 341 1.71 -10.85 -23.55
N ILE A 342 0.43 -11.05 -23.25
CA ILE A 342 -0.56 -11.53 -24.23
C ILE A 342 -0.68 -10.54 -25.39
N SER A 343 -0.67 -9.25 -25.12
CA SER A 343 -0.70 -8.19 -26.15
C SER A 343 0.58 -8.22 -27.02
N GLU A 344 1.73 -8.48 -26.43
CA GLU A 344 3.01 -8.67 -27.14
C GLU A 344 2.98 -9.92 -28.02
N LEU A 345 2.47 -11.05 -27.50
CA LEU A 345 2.26 -12.28 -28.28
C LEU A 345 1.36 -12.01 -29.49
N ARG A 346 0.25 -11.29 -29.29
CA ARG A 346 -0.66 -10.91 -30.38
C ARG A 346 0.05 -10.11 -31.48
N LYS A 347 0.84 -9.11 -31.09
CA LYS A 347 1.62 -8.29 -32.04
C LYS A 347 2.66 -9.12 -32.78
N SER A 348 3.41 -9.97 -32.08
CA SER A 348 4.47 -10.79 -32.68
C SER A 348 3.96 -11.80 -33.72
N LYS A 349 2.74 -12.28 -33.55
CA LYS A 349 2.06 -13.21 -34.47
C LYS A 349 1.20 -12.51 -35.52
N GLY A 350 1.26 -11.17 -35.64
CA GLY A 350 0.46 -10.41 -36.60
C GLY A 350 -1.05 -10.62 -36.44
N ASN A 351 -1.54 -10.71 -35.18
CA ASN A 351 -2.94 -11.03 -34.80
C ASN A 351 -3.41 -12.44 -35.21
N LYS A 352 -2.50 -13.36 -35.54
CA LYS A 352 -2.81 -14.76 -35.93
C LYS A 352 -2.39 -15.75 -34.84
N VAL A 353 -2.70 -15.43 -33.59
CA VAL A 353 -2.40 -16.33 -32.45
C VAL A 353 -3.31 -17.54 -32.52
N THR A 354 -2.74 -18.75 -32.49
CA THR A 354 -3.48 -20.01 -32.44
C THR A 354 -3.72 -20.45 -31.01
N TRP A 355 -4.65 -21.39 -30.80
CA TRP A 355 -4.85 -22.00 -29.47
C TRP A 355 -3.57 -22.69 -28.95
N GLU A 356 -2.80 -23.33 -29.82
CA GLU A 356 -1.52 -23.98 -29.43
C GLU A 356 -0.45 -22.96 -29.03
N ASP A 357 -0.40 -21.78 -29.67
CA ASP A 357 0.44 -20.68 -29.23
C ASP A 357 0.06 -20.23 -27.84
N MET A 358 -1.25 -20.07 -27.58
CA MET A 358 -1.77 -19.67 -26.27
C MET A 358 -1.53 -20.73 -25.19
N LYS A 359 -1.71 -22.02 -25.50
CA LYS A 359 -1.38 -23.11 -24.57
C LYS A 359 0.10 -23.11 -24.20
N THR A 360 0.97 -22.94 -25.18
CA THR A 360 2.42 -22.86 -24.95
C THR A 360 2.74 -21.68 -24.03
N PHE A 361 2.19 -20.51 -24.33
CA PHE A 361 2.36 -19.30 -23.55
C PHE A 361 1.87 -19.48 -22.10
N LEU A 362 0.64 -19.94 -21.89
CA LEU A 362 0.09 -20.17 -20.55
C LEU A 362 0.85 -21.26 -19.78
N GLY A 363 1.37 -22.28 -20.50
CA GLY A 363 2.26 -23.27 -19.89
C GLY A 363 3.57 -22.70 -19.40
N GLU A 364 4.09 -21.66 -20.05
CA GLU A 364 5.33 -20.97 -19.67
C GLU A 364 5.10 -19.93 -18.56
N GLU A 365 4.01 -19.17 -18.62
CA GLU A 365 3.73 -18.07 -17.72
C GLU A 365 2.99 -18.48 -16.44
N MET A 366 2.19 -19.54 -16.49
CA MET A 366 1.32 -19.99 -15.39
C MET A 366 1.61 -21.42 -14.93
N GLY A 367 2.47 -22.17 -15.65
CA GLY A 367 2.74 -23.57 -15.36
C GLY A 367 1.64 -24.54 -15.81
N PHE A 368 0.57 -24.08 -16.47
CA PHE A 368 -0.54 -24.91 -16.92
C PHE A 368 -0.06 -26.03 -17.85
N TRP A 369 -0.61 -27.23 -17.67
CA TRP A 369 -0.25 -28.50 -18.34
C TRP A 369 1.21 -28.96 -18.16
N LYS A 370 2.14 -28.07 -17.87
CA LYS A 370 3.56 -28.39 -17.64
C LYS A 370 3.85 -28.80 -16.20
N GLN A 371 3.35 -28.01 -15.24
CA GLN A 371 3.61 -28.22 -13.81
C GLN A 371 2.45 -28.92 -13.10
N PHE A 372 1.26 -28.70 -13.57
CA PHE A 372 0.04 -29.34 -13.07
C PHE A 372 -1.01 -29.46 -14.19
N PRO A 373 -1.84 -30.55 -14.15
CA PRO A 373 -2.89 -30.74 -15.14
C PRO A 373 -4.06 -29.78 -14.87
N LEU A 374 -4.74 -29.39 -15.94
CA LEU A 374 -6.05 -28.75 -15.85
C LEU A 374 -7.14 -29.79 -16.10
N SER A 375 -8.29 -29.61 -15.43
CA SER A 375 -9.49 -30.39 -15.76
C SER A 375 -10.02 -29.99 -17.15
N TRP A 376 -10.84 -30.85 -17.74
CA TRP A 376 -11.48 -30.56 -19.01
C TRP A 376 -12.31 -29.27 -18.95
N GLU A 377 -13.03 -29.04 -17.84
CA GLU A 377 -13.82 -27.84 -17.62
C GLU A 377 -12.96 -26.56 -17.54
N GLN A 378 -11.79 -26.65 -16.90
CA GLN A 378 -10.84 -25.54 -16.81
C GLN A 378 -10.25 -25.22 -18.18
N GLU A 379 -9.77 -26.24 -18.91
CA GLU A 379 -9.24 -26.05 -20.27
C GLU A 379 -10.32 -25.49 -21.21
N LYS A 380 -11.55 -26.00 -21.12
CA LYS A 380 -12.67 -25.50 -21.91
C LYS A 380 -12.94 -24.01 -21.66
N LYS A 381 -12.96 -23.57 -20.40
CA LYS A 381 -13.13 -22.15 -20.08
C LYS A 381 -12.05 -21.27 -20.68
N LEU A 382 -10.78 -21.68 -20.59
CA LEU A 382 -9.67 -20.95 -21.18
C LEU A 382 -9.79 -20.89 -22.72
N ARG A 383 -10.19 -21.97 -23.35
CA ARG A 383 -10.42 -22.02 -24.79
C ARG A 383 -11.59 -21.15 -25.23
N ASP A 384 -12.71 -21.17 -24.50
CA ASP A 384 -13.87 -20.33 -24.78
C ASP A 384 -13.51 -18.83 -24.70
N GLU A 385 -12.69 -18.42 -23.73
CA GLU A 385 -12.20 -17.03 -23.63
C GLU A 385 -11.17 -16.69 -24.73
N PHE A 386 -10.32 -17.63 -25.10
CA PHE A 386 -9.42 -17.47 -26.24
C PHE A 386 -10.20 -17.23 -27.54
N GLU A 387 -11.23 -18.04 -27.82
CA GLU A 387 -12.06 -17.90 -29.02
C GLU A 387 -12.78 -16.55 -29.09
N LYS A 388 -13.29 -16.06 -27.96
CA LYS A 388 -13.91 -14.72 -27.87
C LYS A 388 -12.89 -13.60 -28.14
N SER A 389 -11.66 -13.76 -27.66
CA SER A 389 -10.67 -12.67 -27.66
C SER A 389 -9.82 -12.63 -28.95
N PHE A 390 -9.63 -13.77 -29.63
CA PHE A 390 -8.69 -13.92 -30.75
C PHE A 390 -9.31 -14.40 -32.05
N VAL A 391 -10.49 -15.01 -32.03
CA VAL A 391 -11.08 -15.63 -33.23
C VAL A 391 -12.37 -14.89 -33.69
N LYS A 392 -13.15 -14.35 -32.78
CA LYS A 392 -14.34 -13.57 -33.03
C LYS A 392 -14.04 -12.08 -32.92
#